data_4b2198f1e578441b9bc5a38a94dcbb73
#
_entry.id   4b2198f1e578441b9bc5a38a94dcbb73
#
_cell.length_a   1.000
_cell.length_b   1.000
_cell.length_c   1.000
_cell.angle_alpha   90.00
_cell.angle_beta   90.00
_cell.angle_gamma   90.00
#
_symmetry.space_group_name_H-M   'P 1'
#
loop_
_entity.id
_entity.type
_entity.pdbx_description
1 polymer ?
#
loop_
_entity_poly.entity_id
_entity_poly.type
_entity_poly.pdbx_seq_one_letter_code
_entity_poly.pdbx_strand_id
1 'polypeptide(L)'
;MQSLEKRFAKGLGWGLIDNFSGTGINFLVGILLARQLTPEIFGLVGIALVVVTISLVLSDGGFSNALIRKHEISEKDYSTVFVLNMGAALFVYVVLFFTAPLIASFNGSEVLIPVIRILGTNVIFASSVVVLKVRLTKQLDFRTQAVASLSSGVVSAAVGVWMVFNDCGIWSLVAQQLLRQLLYAVVLWLLVRSFPKIDYSSDSARELFGFGSRILFSSLLTNLYNNLYYFLISKIYTPRKL
;
A
#
# COMPACT_ATOMS: atom_id res chain seq x y z
N MET A 1 -6.30 -31.16 17.23
CA MET A 1 -4.98 -30.86 16.61
C MET A 1 -5.05 -30.95 15.09
N GLN A 2 -5.50 -32.04 14.48
CA GLN A 2 -5.57 -32.19 13.00
C GLN A 2 -6.37 -31.12 12.25
N SER A 3 -7.38 -30.49 12.85
CA SER A 3 -8.17 -29.42 12.22
C SER A 3 -7.40 -28.09 12.12
N LEU A 4 -6.54 -27.81 13.07
CA LEU A 4 -5.72 -26.60 13.13
C LEU A 4 -4.54 -26.69 12.14
N GLU A 5 -3.90 -27.85 12.05
CA GLU A 5 -2.83 -28.10 11.07
C GLU A 5 -3.34 -27.99 9.62
N LYS A 6 -4.53 -28.55 9.35
CA LYS A 6 -5.16 -28.42 8.02
C LYS A 6 -5.55 -26.98 7.67
N ARG A 7 -6.02 -26.21 8.66
CA ARG A 7 -6.33 -24.77 8.45
C ARG A 7 -5.05 -23.99 8.20
N PHE A 8 -3.99 -24.27 8.97
CA PHE A 8 -2.68 -23.63 8.81
C PHE A 8 -2.06 -23.94 7.45
N ALA A 9 -2.02 -25.23 7.06
CA ALA A 9 -1.49 -25.65 5.75
C ALA A 9 -2.28 -25.02 4.58
N LYS A 10 -3.62 -24.96 4.68
CA LYS A 10 -4.46 -24.31 3.68
C LYS A 10 -4.24 -22.80 3.64
N GLY A 11 -4.05 -22.17 4.80
CA GLY A 11 -3.74 -20.74 4.92
C GLY A 11 -2.39 -20.41 4.28
N LEU A 12 -1.35 -21.21 4.56
CA LEU A 12 -0.04 -21.06 3.92
C LEU A 12 -0.14 -21.19 2.40
N GLY A 13 -0.88 -22.17 1.88
CA GLY A 13 -1.08 -22.33 0.43
C GLY A 13 -1.71 -21.10 -0.21
N TRP A 14 -2.75 -20.51 0.40
CA TRP A 14 -3.34 -19.28 -0.10
C TRP A 14 -2.42 -18.07 0.04
N GLY A 15 -1.64 -17.96 1.11
CA GLY A 15 -0.64 -16.91 1.28
C GLY A 15 0.48 -16.98 0.22
N LEU A 16 0.92 -18.18 -0.14
CA LEU A 16 1.85 -18.38 -1.24
C LEU A 16 1.23 -17.98 -2.58
N ILE A 17 -0.01 -18.41 -2.85
CA ILE A 17 -0.74 -18.02 -4.07
C ILE A 17 -0.86 -16.49 -4.16
N ASP A 18 -1.20 -15.80 -3.07
CA ASP A 18 -1.31 -14.34 -3.05
C ASP A 18 0.02 -13.67 -3.41
N ASN A 19 1.11 -14.08 -2.73
CA ASN A 19 2.44 -13.51 -2.98
C ASN A 19 2.95 -13.79 -4.40
N PHE A 20 2.90 -15.05 -4.84
CA PHE A 20 3.40 -15.43 -6.16
C PHE A 20 2.57 -14.84 -7.29
N SER A 21 1.25 -14.86 -7.16
CA SER A 21 0.36 -14.31 -8.19
C SER A 21 0.43 -12.79 -8.23
N GLY A 22 0.44 -12.12 -7.09
CA GLY A 22 0.59 -10.67 -7.01
C GLY A 22 1.92 -10.20 -7.61
N THR A 23 3.02 -10.86 -7.27
CA THR A 23 4.36 -10.57 -7.83
C THR A 23 4.41 -10.92 -9.31
N GLY A 24 3.88 -12.09 -9.70
CA GLY A 24 3.85 -12.54 -11.10
C GLY A 24 3.04 -11.61 -12.00
N ILE A 25 1.84 -11.21 -11.59
CA ILE A 25 1.02 -10.24 -12.34
C ILE A 25 1.78 -8.92 -12.49
N ASN A 26 2.35 -8.38 -11.42
CA ASN A 26 3.11 -7.14 -11.49
C ASN A 26 4.33 -7.25 -12.41
N PHE A 27 5.03 -8.38 -12.38
CA PHE A 27 6.19 -8.61 -13.23
C PHE A 27 5.80 -8.68 -14.71
N LEU A 28 4.78 -9.46 -15.05
CA LEU A 28 4.31 -9.59 -16.44
C LEU A 28 3.79 -8.24 -16.98
N VAL A 29 2.98 -7.55 -16.20
CA VAL A 29 2.48 -6.22 -16.56
C VAL A 29 3.63 -5.23 -16.65
N GLY A 30 4.56 -5.26 -15.72
CA GLY A 30 5.77 -4.42 -15.74
C GLY A 30 6.57 -4.59 -17.04
N ILE A 31 6.76 -5.82 -17.53
CA ILE A 31 7.42 -6.08 -18.81
C ILE A 31 6.63 -5.50 -19.99
N LEU A 32 5.30 -5.69 -20.01
CA LEU A 32 4.45 -5.15 -21.08
C LEU A 32 4.50 -3.62 -21.11
N LEU A 33 4.40 -2.99 -19.96
CA LEU A 33 4.46 -1.54 -19.84
C LEU A 33 5.86 -1.01 -20.19
N ALA A 34 6.93 -1.72 -19.80
CA ALA A 34 8.32 -1.32 -20.07
C ALA A 34 8.68 -1.38 -21.57
N ARG A 35 7.94 -2.14 -22.36
CA ARG A 35 8.14 -2.18 -23.83
C ARG A 35 7.53 -0.96 -24.54
N GLN A 36 6.56 -0.31 -23.93
CA GLN A 36 5.77 0.77 -24.55
C GLN A 36 6.09 2.14 -23.93
N LEU A 37 6.55 2.17 -22.68
CA LEU A 37 6.84 3.39 -21.96
C LEU A 37 8.36 3.64 -21.86
N THR A 38 8.73 4.90 -21.85
CA THR A 38 10.16 5.27 -21.74
C THR A 38 10.68 5.08 -20.31
N PRO A 39 11.99 4.85 -20.11
CA PRO A 39 12.61 4.73 -18.81
C PRO A 39 12.37 5.94 -17.89
N GLU A 40 12.24 7.14 -18.48
CA GLU A 40 11.97 8.37 -17.73
C GLU A 40 10.60 8.31 -17.04
N ILE A 41 9.58 7.79 -17.72
CA ILE A 41 8.23 7.63 -17.16
C ILE A 41 8.27 6.67 -15.96
N PHE A 42 9.00 5.55 -16.08
CA PHE A 42 9.18 4.61 -14.96
C PHE A 42 9.92 5.27 -13.79
N GLY A 43 10.93 6.08 -14.08
CA GLY A 43 11.66 6.83 -13.06
C GLY A 43 10.76 7.78 -12.28
N LEU A 44 9.94 8.58 -12.98
CA LEU A 44 9.01 9.53 -12.36
C LEU A 44 7.96 8.83 -11.48
N VAL A 45 7.35 7.75 -11.99
CA VAL A 45 6.39 6.96 -11.19
C VAL A 45 7.10 6.27 -10.02
N GLY A 46 8.33 5.79 -10.21
CA GLY A 46 9.16 5.21 -9.16
C GLY A 46 9.36 6.17 -7.99
N ILE A 47 9.72 7.42 -8.25
CA ILE A 47 9.85 8.47 -7.22
C ILE A 47 8.53 8.66 -6.47
N ALA A 48 7.41 8.79 -7.19
CA ALA A 48 6.11 8.95 -6.58
C ALA A 48 5.73 7.73 -5.70
N LEU A 49 6.02 6.51 -6.14
CA LEU A 49 5.76 5.28 -5.38
C LEU A 49 6.60 5.19 -4.11
N VAL A 50 7.87 5.63 -4.13
CA VAL A 50 8.70 5.70 -2.92
C VAL A 50 8.08 6.64 -1.90
N VAL A 51 7.66 7.83 -2.33
CA VAL A 51 7.00 8.82 -1.46
C VAL A 51 5.71 8.26 -0.87
N VAL A 52 4.88 7.60 -1.69
CA VAL A 52 3.65 6.95 -1.22
C VAL A 52 3.95 5.81 -0.25
N THR A 53 4.99 5.01 -0.49
CA THR A 53 5.38 3.91 0.40
C THR A 53 5.80 4.42 1.78
N ILE A 54 6.60 5.48 1.84
CA ILE A 54 6.97 6.13 3.11
C ILE A 54 5.72 6.67 3.81
N SER A 55 4.81 7.29 3.05
CA SER A 55 3.54 7.80 3.56
C SER A 55 2.64 6.71 4.15
N LEU A 56 2.61 5.53 3.54
CA LEU A 56 1.89 4.34 4.05
C LEU A 56 2.45 3.88 5.39
N VAL A 57 3.78 3.83 5.53
CA VAL A 57 4.44 3.43 6.78
C VAL A 57 4.16 4.45 7.90
N LEU A 58 4.21 5.74 7.58
CA LEU A 58 3.89 6.81 8.53
C LEU A 58 2.42 6.75 8.97
N SER A 59 1.51 6.51 8.04
CA SER A 59 0.08 6.42 8.29
C SER A 59 -0.30 5.20 9.15
N ASP A 60 0.36 4.03 8.94
CA ASP A 60 0.13 2.84 9.77
C ASP A 60 0.65 3.02 11.20
N GLY A 61 1.67 3.82 11.43
CA GLY A 61 2.21 4.06 12.76
C GLY A 61 2.69 2.82 13.51
N GLY A 62 2.76 1.65 12.85
CA GLY A 62 3.05 0.36 13.46
C GLY A 62 1.87 -0.28 14.19
N PHE A 63 0.68 0.34 14.13
CA PHE A 63 -0.53 -0.14 14.81
C PHE A 63 -1.00 -1.51 14.29
N SER A 64 -0.85 -1.78 12.99
CA SER A 64 -1.17 -3.08 12.40
C SER A 64 -0.42 -4.22 13.09
N ASN A 65 0.89 -4.06 13.24
CA ASN A 65 1.76 -5.05 13.87
C ASN A 65 1.50 -5.16 15.38
N ALA A 66 1.23 -4.03 16.04
CA ALA A 66 0.87 -4.00 17.46
C ALA A 66 -0.42 -4.80 17.69
N LEU A 67 -1.42 -4.59 16.84
CA LEU A 67 -2.71 -5.28 16.93
C LEU A 67 -2.57 -6.79 16.63
N ILE A 68 -1.74 -7.19 15.65
CA ILE A 68 -1.50 -8.61 15.34
C ILE A 68 -0.86 -9.34 16.54
N ARG A 69 0.05 -8.67 17.27
CA ARG A 69 0.76 -9.28 18.42
C ARG A 69 -0.06 -9.32 19.70
N LYS A 70 -1.06 -8.47 19.84
CA LYS A 70 -1.94 -8.46 21.03
C LYS A 70 -2.72 -9.77 21.10
N HIS A 71 -2.62 -10.52 22.21
CA HIS A 71 -3.27 -11.83 22.38
C HIS A 71 -4.80 -11.71 22.41
N GLU A 72 -5.31 -10.84 23.25
CA GLU A 72 -6.73 -10.57 23.40
C GLU A 72 -7.07 -9.22 22.79
N ILE A 73 -7.81 -9.22 21.69
CA ILE A 73 -8.23 -8.01 21.01
C ILE A 73 -9.72 -7.81 21.22
N SER A 74 -10.07 -6.63 21.71
CA SER A 74 -11.46 -6.18 21.81
C SER A 74 -11.91 -5.50 20.50
N GLU A 75 -13.22 -5.41 20.29
CA GLU A 75 -13.77 -4.62 19.18
C GLU A 75 -13.40 -3.13 19.31
N LYS A 76 -13.17 -2.65 20.53
CA LYS A 76 -12.69 -1.28 20.80
C LYS A 76 -11.27 -1.07 20.28
N ASP A 77 -10.37 -2.06 20.39
CA ASP A 77 -9.02 -1.98 19.84
C ASP A 77 -9.04 -1.85 18.32
N TYR A 78 -9.86 -2.67 17.64
CA TYR A 78 -10.05 -2.56 16.19
C TYR A 78 -10.57 -1.19 15.77
N SER A 79 -11.58 -0.68 16.47
CA SER A 79 -12.17 0.64 16.23
C SER A 79 -11.17 1.77 16.47
N THR A 80 -10.42 1.70 17.56
CA THR A 80 -9.40 2.69 17.91
C THR A 80 -8.30 2.75 16.83
N VAL A 81 -7.78 1.58 16.40
CA VAL A 81 -6.78 1.51 15.33
C VAL A 81 -7.33 2.02 14.01
N PHE A 82 -8.58 1.73 13.68
CA PHE A 82 -9.21 2.25 12.48
C PHE A 82 -9.26 3.77 12.47
N VAL A 83 -9.71 4.38 13.56
CA VAL A 83 -9.81 5.85 13.70
C VAL A 83 -8.42 6.49 13.63
N LEU A 84 -7.43 5.93 14.35
CA LEU A 84 -6.07 6.44 14.36
C LEU A 84 -5.41 6.36 12.98
N ASN A 85 -5.51 5.20 12.31
CA ASN A 85 -4.94 5.03 10.97
C ASN A 85 -5.62 5.91 9.93
N MET A 86 -6.94 6.05 9.99
CA MET A 86 -7.66 6.92 9.07
C MET A 86 -7.31 8.40 9.30
N GLY A 87 -7.24 8.84 10.56
CA GLY A 87 -6.80 10.19 10.92
C GLY A 87 -5.36 10.47 10.48
N ALA A 88 -4.45 9.54 10.75
CA ALA A 88 -3.06 9.63 10.31
C ALA A 88 -2.95 9.65 8.77
N ALA A 89 -3.72 8.82 8.07
CA ALA A 89 -3.72 8.77 6.61
C ALA A 89 -4.19 10.08 5.99
N LEU A 90 -5.25 10.67 6.52
CA LEU A 90 -5.75 11.97 6.07
C LEU A 90 -4.71 13.07 6.31
N PHE A 91 -4.11 13.09 7.51
CA PHE A 91 -3.05 14.06 7.83
C PHE A 91 -1.84 13.91 6.90
N VAL A 92 -1.33 12.69 6.73
CA VAL A 92 -0.20 12.39 5.85
C VAL A 92 -0.53 12.75 4.40
N TYR A 93 -1.75 12.46 3.93
CA TYR A 93 -2.18 12.84 2.59
C TYR A 93 -2.22 14.37 2.39
N VAL A 94 -2.73 15.12 3.36
CA VAL A 94 -2.72 16.60 3.32
C VAL A 94 -1.29 17.13 3.25
N VAL A 95 -0.39 16.62 4.10
CA VAL A 95 1.04 16.99 4.05
C VAL A 95 1.62 16.65 2.67
N LEU A 96 1.36 15.46 2.16
CA LEU A 96 1.83 15.03 0.84
C LEU A 96 1.31 15.95 -0.28
N PHE A 97 0.05 16.32 -0.22
CA PHE A 97 -0.58 17.19 -1.23
C PHE A 97 0.11 18.55 -1.33
N PHE A 98 0.48 19.14 -0.18
CA PHE A 98 1.17 20.42 -0.12
C PHE A 98 2.68 20.30 -0.39
N THR A 99 3.31 19.17 -0.09
CA THR A 99 4.74 18.94 -0.37
C THR A 99 5.00 18.45 -1.80
N ALA A 100 3.99 17.99 -2.53
CA ALA A 100 4.13 17.53 -3.91
C ALA A 100 4.85 18.53 -4.85
N PRO A 101 4.56 19.86 -4.82
CA PRO A 101 5.30 20.82 -5.63
C PRO A 101 6.80 20.93 -5.28
N LEU A 102 7.14 20.79 -3.98
CA LEU A 102 8.54 20.80 -3.54
C LEU A 102 9.29 19.57 -4.08
N ILE A 103 8.66 18.39 -4.02
CA ILE A 103 9.23 17.16 -4.55
C ILE A 103 9.41 17.26 -6.08
N ALA A 104 8.42 17.83 -6.77
CA ALA A 104 8.46 18.03 -8.21
C ALA A 104 9.57 19.00 -8.63
N SER A 105 9.74 20.12 -7.93
CA SER A 105 10.79 21.11 -8.20
C SER A 105 12.18 20.53 -7.97
N PHE A 106 12.36 19.71 -6.92
CA PHE A 106 13.63 19.02 -6.64
C PHE A 106 14.03 18.03 -7.73
N ASN A 107 13.04 17.40 -8.39
CA ASN A 107 13.27 16.45 -9.47
C ASN A 107 13.17 17.08 -10.87
N GLY A 108 12.89 18.38 -10.98
CA GLY A 108 12.82 19.09 -12.26
C GLY A 108 11.66 18.67 -13.17
N SER A 109 10.58 18.11 -12.61
CA SER A 109 9.44 17.61 -13.39
C SER A 109 8.09 17.98 -12.77
N GLU A 110 7.36 18.90 -13.39
CA GLU A 110 6.05 19.35 -12.92
C GLU A 110 4.98 18.25 -12.99
N VAL A 111 5.16 17.26 -13.87
CA VAL A 111 4.25 16.11 -14.01
C VAL A 111 4.16 15.30 -12.71
N LEU A 112 5.18 15.35 -11.85
CA LEU A 112 5.17 14.70 -10.55
C LEU A 112 4.10 15.26 -9.60
N ILE A 113 3.70 16.52 -9.74
CA ILE A 113 2.70 17.13 -8.85
C ILE A 113 1.37 16.36 -8.90
N PRO A 114 0.69 16.27 -10.07
CA PRO A 114 -0.56 15.52 -10.14
C PRO A 114 -0.37 14.02 -9.89
N VAL A 115 0.75 13.43 -10.29
CA VAL A 115 1.05 12.01 -10.06
C VAL A 115 1.12 11.70 -8.56
N ILE A 116 1.88 12.49 -7.78
CA ILE A 116 2.00 12.32 -6.32
C ILE A 116 0.66 12.54 -5.64
N ARG A 117 -0.10 13.57 -6.03
CA ARG A 117 -1.41 13.87 -5.45
C ARG A 117 -2.41 12.74 -5.68
N ILE A 118 -2.46 12.17 -6.87
CA ILE A 118 -3.36 11.08 -7.21
C ILE A 118 -2.93 9.79 -6.53
N LEU A 119 -1.65 9.40 -6.65
CA LEU A 119 -1.15 8.19 -5.99
C LEU A 119 -1.17 8.29 -4.46
N GLY A 120 -1.06 9.49 -3.91
CA GLY A 120 -1.20 9.76 -2.48
C GLY A 120 -2.54 9.32 -1.90
N THR A 121 -3.61 9.31 -2.69
CA THR A 121 -4.93 8.81 -2.24
C THR A 121 -4.88 7.32 -1.86
N ASN A 122 -3.89 6.56 -2.37
CA ASN A 122 -3.66 5.18 -1.98
C ASN A 122 -3.43 5.01 -0.48
N VAL A 123 -2.89 6.03 0.19
CA VAL A 123 -2.68 6.02 1.65
C VAL A 123 -4.02 5.92 2.38
N ILE A 124 -5.04 6.65 1.90
CA ILE A 124 -6.39 6.61 2.48
C ILE A 124 -7.06 5.25 2.23
N PHE A 125 -6.99 4.75 0.98
CA PHE A 125 -7.57 3.43 0.65
C PHE A 125 -6.89 2.30 1.42
N ALA A 126 -5.56 2.32 1.55
CA ALA A 126 -4.83 1.34 2.32
C ALA A 126 -5.22 1.36 3.81
N SER A 127 -5.29 2.55 4.41
CA SER A 127 -5.66 2.70 5.82
C SER A 127 -7.08 2.25 6.11
N SER A 128 -8.01 2.41 5.16
CA SER A 128 -9.40 1.96 5.30
C SER A 128 -9.54 0.44 5.50
N VAL A 129 -8.60 -0.36 5.00
CA VAL A 129 -8.66 -1.83 5.06
C VAL A 129 -7.68 -2.47 6.03
N VAL A 130 -6.83 -1.68 6.70
CA VAL A 130 -5.82 -2.18 7.64
C VAL A 130 -6.43 -3.10 8.70
N VAL A 131 -7.50 -2.65 9.36
CA VAL A 131 -8.17 -3.41 10.41
C VAL A 131 -8.76 -4.71 9.88
N LEU A 132 -9.35 -4.69 8.67
CA LEU A 132 -9.89 -5.88 8.03
C LEU A 132 -8.79 -6.90 7.73
N LYS A 133 -7.64 -6.44 7.23
CA LYS A 133 -6.47 -7.31 6.99
C LYS A 133 -5.97 -7.95 8.28
N VAL A 134 -5.84 -7.18 9.36
CA VAL A 134 -5.42 -7.70 10.67
C VAL A 134 -6.40 -8.76 11.18
N ARG A 135 -7.72 -8.50 11.08
CA ARG A 135 -8.76 -9.45 11.49
C ARG A 135 -8.66 -10.76 10.70
N LEU A 136 -8.56 -10.69 9.37
CA LEU A 136 -8.40 -11.86 8.51
C LEU A 136 -7.10 -12.63 8.82
N THR A 137 -6.00 -11.93 9.03
CA THR A 137 -4.72 -12.54 9.37
C THR A 137 -4.79 -13.31 10.70
N LYS A 138 -5.45 -12.74 11.71
CA LYS A 138 -5.68 -13.44 12.99
C LYS A 138 -6.60 -14.66 12.88
N GLN A 139 -7.56 -14.60 11.97
CA GLN A 139 -8.44 -15.72 11.67
C GLN A 139 -7.81 -16.76 10.74
N LEU A 140 -6.57 -16.52 10.26
CA LEU A 140 -5.88 -17.33 9.26
C LEU A 140 -6.67 -17.44 7.94
N ASP A 141 -7.52 -16.46 7.65
CA ASP A 141 -8.27 -16.38 6.39
C ASP A 141 -7.48 -15.63 5.32
N PHE A 142 -6.44 -16.27 4.82
CA PHE A 142 -5.64 -15.77 3.71
C PHE A 142 -6.35 -15.93 2.36
N ARG A 143 -7.38 -16.79 2.29
CA ARG A 143 -8.15 -16.98 1.06
C ARG A 143 -8.88 -15.69 0.66
N THR A 144 -9.58 -15.06 1.61
CA THR A 144 -10.30 -13.79 1.37
C THR A 144 -9.33 -12.68 0.93
N GLN A 145 -8.15 -12.60 1.56
CA GLN A 145 -7.11 -11.65 1.16
C GLN A 145 -6.59 -11.93 -0.26
N ALA A 146 -6.30 -13.20 -0.58
CA ALA A 146 -5.82 -13.60 -1.91
C ALA A 146 -6.85 -13.31 -3.01
N VAL A 147 -8.14 -13.61 -2.78
CA VAL A 147 -9.20 -13.31 -3.74
C VAL A 147 -9.29 -11.80 -4.00
N ALA A 148 -9.24 -10.98 -2.96
CA ALA A 148 -9.27 -9.53 -3.11
C ALA A 148 -8.02 -9.01 -3.88
N SER A 149 -6.83 -9.53 -3.55
CA SER A 149 -5.56 -9.14 -4.18
C SER A 149 -5.51 -9.56 -5.65
N LEU A 150 -5.90 -10.80 -5.97
CA LEU A 150 -5.89 -11.32 -7.34
C LEU A 150 -6.90 -10.59 -8.22
N SER A 151 -8.14 -10.45 -7.76
CA SER A 151 -9.20 -9.78 -8.55
C SER A 151 -8.82 -8.32 -8.83
N SER A 152 -8.37 -7.58 -7.83
CA SER A 152 -7.91 -6.21 -8.00
C SER A 152 -6.67 -6.12 -8.90
N GLY A 153 -5.74 -7.06 -8.75
CA GLY A 153 -4.53 -7.15 -9.56
C GLY A 153 -4.83 -7.38 -11.04
N VAL A 154 -5.68 -8.36 -11.36
CA VAL A 154 -6.04 -8.68 -12.76
C VAL A 154 -6.79 -7.51 -13.41
N VAL A 155 -7.80 -6.95 -12.74
CA VAL A 155 -8.58 -5.83 -13.30
C VAL A 155 -7.71 -4.59 -13.51
N SER A 156 -6.91 -4.21 -12.52
CA SER A 156 -6.01 -3.04 -12.64
C SER A 156 -4.94 -3.25 -13.71
N ALA A 157 -4.43 -4.48 -13.85
CA ALA A 157 -3.50 -4.85 -14.91
C ALA A 157 -4.11 -4.70 -16.30
N ALA A 158 -5.33 -5.21 -16.49
CA ALA A 158 -6.05 -5.10 -17.77
C ALA A 158 -6.27 -3.63 -18.16
N VAL A 159 -6.69 -2.80 -17.20
CA VAL A 159 -6.88 -1.35 -17.43
C VAL A 159 -5.54 -0.66 -17.74
N GLY A 160 -4.48 -0.93 -16.98
CA GLY A 160 -3.16 -0.35 -17.23
C GLY A 160 -2.61 -0.70 -18.62
N VAL A 161 -2.73 -1.97 -19.01
CA VAL A 161 -2.32 -2.43 -20.35
C VAL A 161 -3.18 -1.78 -21.43
N TRP A 162 -4.50 -1.73 -21.25
CA TRP A 162 -5.39 -1.06 -22.20
C TRP A 162 -5.03 0.42 -22.39
N MET A 163 -4.75 1.14 -21.30
CA MET A 163 -4.36 2.55 -21.34
C MET A 163 -3.03 2.78 -22.06
N VAL A 164 -2.06 1.87 -21.89
CA VAL A 164 -0.77 1.97 -22.59
C VAL A 164 -0.93 1.84 -24.08
N PHE A 165 -1.79 0.92 -24.56
CA PHE A 165 -2.08 0.79 -25.98
C PHE A 165 -2.89 1.93 -26.58
N ASN A 166 -3.45 2.80 -25.74
CA ASN A 166 -4.12 4.04 -26.14
C ASN A 166 -3.25 5.28 -25.89
N ASP A 167 -1.94 5.13 -25.82
CA ASP A 167 -0.94 6.20 -25.68
C ASP A 167 -1.15 7.13 -24.48
N CYS A 168 -1.74 6.61 -23.37
CA CYS A 168 -1.95 7.39 -22.15
C CYS A 168 -0.67 7.66 -21.35
N GLY A 169 0.49 7.17 -21.78
CA GLY A 169 1.80 7.44 -21.18
C GLY A 169 1.86 7.13 -19.68
N ILE A 170 2.33 8.10 -18.88
CA ILE A 170 2.50 7.97 -17.42
C ILE A 170 1.20 7.60 -16.69
N TRP A 171 0.05 8.04 -17.22
CA TRP A 171 -1.25 7.82 -16.58
C TRP A 171 -1.65 6.35 -16.57
N SER A 172 -1.11 5.52 -17.45
CA SER A 172 -1.33 4.07 -17.46
C SER A 172 -0.80 3.41 -16.18
N LEU A 173 0.41 3.79 -15.74
CA LEU A 173 1.01 3.31 -14.49
C LEU A 173 0.28 3.87 -13.26
N VAL A 174 -0.07 5.16 -13.30
CA VAL A 174 -0.81 5.82 -12.22
C VAL A 174 -2.18 5.19 -12.03
N ALA A 175 -2.94 5.00 -13.11
CA ALA A 175 -4.26 4.37 -13.07
C ALA A 175 -4.18 2.92 -12.59
N GLN A 176 -3.20 2.14 -13.06
CA GLN A 176 -3.00 0.76 -12.62
C GLN A 176 -2.79 0.69 -11.10
N GLN A 177 -1.90 1.51 -10.55
CA GLN A 177 -1.59 1.50 -9.12
C GLN A 177 -2.77 1.98 -8.27
N LEU A 178 -3.44 3.04 -8.71
CA LEU A 178 -4.60 3.58 -8.02
C LEU A 178 -5.76 2.58 -8.01
N LEU A 179 -6.12 2.05 -9.18
CA LEU A 179 -7.20 1.08 -9.32
C LEU A 179 -6.94 -0.19 -8.53
N ARG A 180 -5.69 -0.67 -8.52
CA ARG A 180 -5.31 -1.85 -7.73
C ARG A 180 -5.65 -1.65 -6.25
N GLN A 181 -5.25 -0.53 -5.67
CA GLN A 181 -5.46 -0.24 -4.25
C GLN A 181 -6.95 0.02 -3.95
N LEU A 182 -7.61 0.78 -4.82
CA LEU A 182 -9.04 1.07 -4.69
C LEU A 182 -9.87 -0.22 -4.77
N LEU A 183 -9.67 -1.03 -5.81
CA LEU A 183 -10.40 -2.27 -6.00
C LEU A 183 -10.12 -3.27 -4.88
N TYR A 184 -8.87 -3.36 -4.42
CA TYR A 184 -8.52 -4.19 -3.26
C TYR A 184 -9.33 -3.77 -2.03
N ALA A 185 -9.41 -2.46 -1.76
CA ALA A 185 -10.20 -1.95 -0.65
C ALA A 185 -11.68 -2.25 -0.81
N VAL A 186 -12.26 -1.99 -1.98
CA VAL A 186 -13.68 -2.23 -2.26
C VAL A 186 -14.03 -3.72 -2.13
N VAL A 187 -13.24 -4.61 -2.77
CA VAL A 187 -13.49 -6.04 -2.72
C VAL A 187 -13.38 -6.58 -1.30
N LEU A 188 -12.38 -6.13 -0.54
CA LEU A 188 -12.20 -6.57 0.84
C LEU A 188 -13.39 -6.14 1.72
N TRP A 189 -13.88 -4.91 1.59
CA TRP A 189 -15.07 -4.41 2.28
C TRP A 189 -16.33 -5.22 1.92
N LEU A 190 -16.50 -5.58 0.64
CA LEU A 190 -17.64 -6.36 0.17
C LEU A 190 -17.62 -7.81 0.70
N LEU A 191 -16.42 -8.42 0.79
CA LEU A 191 -16.27 -9.79 1.25
C LEU A 191 -16.40 -9.92 2.77
N VAL A 192 -15.82 -9.01 3.52
CA VAL A 192 -15.79 -9.09 5.00
C VAL A 192 -17.10 -8.60 5.62
N ARG A 193 -17.79 -7.65 5.00
CA ARG A 193 -19.08 -7.06 5.45
C ARG A 193 -19.12 -6.66 6.93
N SER A 194 -17.96 -6.37 7.52
CA SER A 194 -17.82 -6.02 8.93
C SER A 194 -17.29 -4.60 9.04
N PHE A 195 -18.19 -3.67 9.33
CA PHE A 195 -17.79 -2.28 9.58
C PHE A 195 -17.30 -2.16 11.02
N PRO A 196 -16.08 -1.63 11.26
CA PRO A 196 -15.68 -1.29 12.62
C PRO A 196 -16.61 -0.22 13.16
N LYS A 197 -17.17 -0.47 14.33
CA LYS A 197 -17.95 0.56 15.04
C LYS A 197 -16.96 1.67 15.39
N ILE A 198 -17.37 2.93 15.26
CA ILE A 198 -16.53 4.06 15.66
C ILE A 198 -16.64 4.20 17.17
N ASP A 199 -15.81 3.45 17.90
CA ASP A 199 -15.72 3.45 19.36
C ASP A 199 -14.25 3.62 19.75
N TYR A 200 -13.87 4.86 20.05
CA TYR A 200 -12.50 5.23 20.39
C TYR A 200 -12.22 5.02 21.87
N SER A 201 -11.14 4.31 22.20
CA SER A 201 -10.62 4.16 23.56
C SER A 201 -9.22 4.77 23.68
N SER A 202 -9.11 5.74 24.59
CA SER A 202 -7.82 6.40 24.88
C SER A 202 -6.81 5.42 25.49
N ASP A 203 -7.26 4.46 26.28
CA ASP A 203 -6.40 3.46 26.91
C ASP A 203 -5.83 2.50 25.88
N SER A 204 -6.67 2.00 24.95
CA SER A 204 -6.23 1.18 23.81
C SER A 204 -5.25 1.96 22.92
N ALA A 205 -5.52 3.24 22.67
CA ALA A 205 -4.63 4.08 21.88
C ALA A 205 -3.25 4.21 22.53
N ARG A 206 -3.19 4.46 23.84
CA ARG A 206 -1.93 4.63 24.59
C ARG A 206 -1.11 3.34 24.62
N GLU A 207 -1.76 2.20 24.85
CA GLU A 207 -1.12 0.88 24.86
C GLU A 207 -0.51 0.57 23.48
N LEU A 208 -1.31 0.72 22.42
CA LEU A 208 -0.90 0.41 21.06
C LEU A 208 0.17 1.39 20.54
N PHE A 209 0.10 2.68 20.91
CA PHE A 209 1.09 3.68 20.52
C PHE A 209 2.48 3.40 21.11
N GLY A 210 2.54 2.99 22.39
CA GLY A 210 3.79 2.68 23.07
C GLY A 210 4.57 1.54 22.39
N PHE A 211 3.86 0.56 21.83
CA PHE A 211 4.46 -0.54 21.07
C PHE A 211 4.63 -0.19 19.58
N GLY A 212 3.62 0.44 18.98
CA GLY A 212 3.59 0.81 17.57
C GLY A 212 4.72 1.76 17.18
N SER A 213 5.04 2.75 18.02
CA SER A 213 6.10 3.73 17.75
C SER A 213 7.48 3.09 17.56
N ARG A 214 7.81 2.03 18.29
CA ARG A 214 9.07 1.29 18.13
C ARG A 214 9.11 0.55 16.81
N ILE A 215 7.98 -0.05 16.40
CA ILE A 215 7.85 -0.74 15.12
C ILE A 215 7.88 0.26 13.97
N LEU A 216 7.21 1.41 14.13
CA LEU A 216 7.23 2.49 13.14
C LEU A 216 8.68 2.90 12.83
N PHE A 217 9.49 3.16 13.86
CA PHE A 217 10.88 3.57 13.67
C PHE A 217 11.69 2.49 12.92
N SER A 218 11.56 1.22 13.32
CA SER A 218 12.21 0.10 12.63
C SER A 218 11.74 -0.03 11.17
N SER A 219 10.43 0.10 10.93
CA SER A 219 9.86 0.03 9.59
C SER A 219 10.31 1.18 8.71
N LEU A 220 10.40 2.40 9.23
CA LEU A 220 10.93 3.55 8.52
C LEU A 220 12.39 3.33 8.11
N LEU A 221 13.25 2.87 9.03
CA LEU A 221 14.64 2.57 8.72
C LEU A 221 14.75 1.50 7.63
N THR A 222 13.97 0.43 7.73
CA THR A 222 13.95 -0.64 6.72
C THR A 222 13.49 -0.13 5.36
N ASN A 223 12.43 0.68 5.31
CA ASN A 223 11.94 1.24 4.07
C ASN A 223 12.90 2.27 3.47
N LEU A 224 13.53 3.10 4.28
CA LEU A 224 14.59 4.00 3.82
C LEU A 224 15.76 3.22 3.22
N TYR A 225 16.22 2.18 3.91
CA TYR A 225 17.30 1.32 3.42
C TYR A 225 16.95 0.66 2.08
N ASN A 226 15.77 0.06 1.98
CA ASN A 226 15.31 -0.60 0.76
C ASN A 226 15.10 0.36 -0.42
N ASN A 227 14.78 1.63 -0.16
CA ASN A 227 14.53 2.64 -1.18
C ASN A 227 15.76 3.55 -1.45
N LEU A 228 16.81 3.48 -0.63
CA LEU A 228 18.06 4.22 -0.84
C LEU A 228 18.64 3.96 -2.25
N TYR A 229 18.50 2.75 -2.75
CA TYR A 229 18.95 2.35 -4.07
C TYR A 229 18.31 3.22 -5.18
N TYR A 230 17.01 3.49 -5.09
CA TYR A 230 16.31 4.35 -6.06
C TYR A 230 16.82 5.80 -6.00
N PHE A 231 17.08 6.33 -4.80
CA PHE A 231 17.64 7.67 -4.63
C PHE A 231 19.08 7.78 -5.17
N LEU A 232 19.91 6.78 -4.92
CA LEU A 232 21.29 6.76 -5.39
C LEU A 232 21.36 6.68 -6.92
N ILE A 233 20.57 5.78 -7.52
CA ILE A 233 20.54 5.63 -8.98
C ILE A 233 20.01 6.90 -9.64
N SER A 234 18.94 7.50 -9.16
CA SER A 234 18.38 8.72 -9.75
C SER A 234 19.35 9.88 -9.71
N LYS A 235 20.23 9.95 -8.69
CA LYS A 235 21.22 11.03 -8.55
C LYS A 235 22.52 10.78 -9.32
N ILE A 236 22.93 9.51 -9.46
CA ILE A 236 24.19 9.13 -10.13
C ILE A 236 23.98 9.01 -11.65
N TYR A 237 22.82 8.49 -12.06
CA TYR A 237 22.45 8.26 -13.45
C TYR A 237 21.52 9.34 -14.02
N THR A 238 21.56 10.58 -13.50
CA THR A 238 20.97 11.69 -14.25
C THR A 238 21.73 11.77 -15.58
N PRO A 239 21.10 11.55 -16.75
CA PRO A 239 21.79 11.70 -18.01
C PRO A 239 22.28 13.14 -18.07
N ARG A 240 23.62 13.34 -18.00
CA ARG A 240 24.21 14.60 -18.43
C ARG A 240 23.72 14.81 -19.86
N LYS A 241 22.98 15.88 -20.09
CA LYS A 241 22.64 16.33 -21.43
C LYS A 241 23.94 16.35 -22.22
N LEU A 242 24.08 15.43 -23.16
CA LEU A 242 24.98 15.55 -24.30
C LEU A 242 24.26 16.39 -25.34
#